data_9943fe7e6a2b666478ea97c663cf9648
#
_entry.id   9943fe7e6a2b666478ea97c663cf9648
#
_cell.length_a   1.000
_cell.length_b   1.000
_cell.length_c   1.000
_cell.angle_alpha   90.00
_cell.angle_beta   90.00
_cell.angle_gamma   90.00
#
_symmetry.space_group_name_H-M   'P 1'
#
loop_
_entity.id
_entity.type
_entity.pdbx_description
1 polymer ?
#
loop_
_entity_poly.entity_id
_entity_poly.type
_entity_poly.pdbx_seq_one_letter_code
_entity_poly.pdbx_strand_id
1 'polypeptide(L)'
;MKLHFAASTHADSQSRLAQLTKLYGQFDVEVADILVVLGGDGQMLQAMRDSIQHNLPLFGMNCGRVGFLMNEFSADKLPERIAAA
;
A
#
# COMPACT_ATOMS: atom_id res chain seq x y z
N MET A 1 13.15 5.66 2.12
CA MET A 1 12.38 4.39 1.99
C MET A 1 11.73 4.33 0.63
N LYS A 2 11.97 3.27 -0.10
CA LYS A 2 11.40 3.08 -1.44
C LYS A 2 10.11 2.28 -1.32
N LEU A 3 9.01 2.85 -1.81
CA LEU A 3 7.68 2.28 -1.68
C LEU A 3 7.16 1.81 -3.04
N HIS A 4 6.55 0.64 -3.07
CA HIS A 4 5.79 0.19 -4.21
C HIS A 4 4.32 0.16 -3.82
N PHE A 5 3.48 0.90 -4.54
CA PHE A 5 2.05 0.98 -4.26
C PHE A 5 1.28 0.05 -5.19
N ALA A 6 0.43 -0.77 -4.60
CA ALA A 6 -0.50 -1.63 -5.33
C ALA A 6 -1.92 -1.24 -4.96
N ALA A 7 -2.75 -0.91 -5.93
CA ALA A 7 -4.10 -0.43 -5.69
C ALA A 7 -5.13 -1.28 -6.41
N SER A 8 -6.33 -1.39 -5.83
CA SER A 8 -7.47 -2.01 -6.49
C SER A 8 -7.94 -1.15 -7.66
N THR A 9 -8.82 -1.69 -8.50
CA THR A 9 -9.34 -0.96 -9.67
C THR A 9 -10.42 0.05 -9.32
N HIS A 10 -10.85 0.11 -8.07
CA HIS A 10 -11.86 1.08 -7.63
C HIS A 10 -11.34 2.52 -7.75
N ALA A 11 -12.24 3.44 -8.07
CA ALA A 11 -11.88 4.85 -8.28
C ALA A 11 -11.19 5.45 -7.05
N ASP A 12 -11.68 5.14 -5.86
CA ASP A 12 -11.09 5.65 -4.61
C ASP A 12 -9.64 5.18 -4.45
N SER A 13 -9.38 3.91 -4.72
CA SER A 13 -8.03 3.36 -4.63
C SER A 13 -7.10 3.99 -5.65
N GLN A 14 -7.57 4.19 -6.87
CA GLN A 14 -6.77 4.83 -7.92
C GLN A 14 -6.47 6.29 -7.60
N SER A 15 -7.43 7.00 -7.02
CA SER A 15 -7.23 8.38 -6.59
C SER A 15 -6.17 8.46 -5.50
N ARG A 16 -6.20 7.56 -4.52
CA ARG A 16 -5.20 7.51 -3.45
C ARG A 16 -3.83 7.11 -3.98
N LEU A 17 -3.79 6.19 -4.93
CA LEU A 17 -2.55 5.80 -5.58
C LEU A 17 -1.88 7.01 -6.24
N ALA A 18 -2.63 7.81 -6.98
CA ALA A 18 -2.10 9.00 -7.63
C ALA A 18 -1.56 10.00 -6.60
N GLN A 19 -2.27 10.21 -5.51
CA GLN A 19 -1.88 11.11 -4.44
C GLN A 19 -0.56 10.67 -3.81
N LEU A 20 -0.45 9.39 -3.45
CA LEU A 20 0.74 8.86 -2.77
C LEU A 20 1.94 8.78 -3.70
N THR A 21 1.71 8.44 -4.97
CA THR A 21 2.78 8.41 -5.96
C THR A 21 3.38 9.80 -6.16
N LYS A 22 2.54 10.82 -6.14
CA LYS A 22 2.99 12.21 -6.27
C LYS A 22 3.83 12.64 -5.06
N LEU A 23 3.48 12.18 -3.87
CA LEU A 23 4.19 12.55 -2.63
C LEU A 23 5.47 11.77 -2.41
N TYR A 24 5.45 10.47 -2.69
CA TYR A 24 6.55 9.57 -2.30
C TYR A 24 7.23 8.88 -3.47
N GLY A 25 6.70 8.98 -4.69
CA GLY A 25 7.21 8.27 -5.86
C GLY A 25 6.73 6.82 -5.91
N GLN A 26 6.89 6.20 -7.06
CA GLN A 26 6.55 4.80 -7.28
C GLN A 26 7.81 4.05 -7.70
N PHE A 27 8.17 3.02 -6.97
CA PHE A 27 9.34 2.19 -7.24
C PHE A 27 8.92 0.79 -7.65
N ASP A 28 9.74 0.13 -8.47
CA ASP A 28 9.48 -1.25 -8.86
C ASP A 28 9.55 -2.17 -7.66
N VAL A 29 8.76 -3.23 -7.68
CA VAL A 29 8.73 -4.22 -6.60
C VAL A 29 10.10 -4.84 -6.35
N GLU A 30 10.95 -4.92 -7.37
CA GLU A 30 12.29 -5.49 -7.25
C GLU A 30 13.27 -4.62 -6.46
N VAL A 31 13.01 -3.31 -6.39
CA VAL A 31 13.89 -2.37 -5.68
C VAL A 31 13.23 -1.75 -4.46
N ALA A 32 11.95 -1.97 -4.26
CA ALA A 32 11.20 -1.39 -3.16
C ALA A 32 11.59 -2.02 -1.82
N ASP A 33 11.47 -1.23 -0.77
CA ASP A 33 11.68 -1.69 0.60
C ASP A 33 10.41 -2.29 1.20
N ILE A 34 9.24 -1.86 0.72
CA ILE A 34 7.95 -2.32 1.24
C ILE A 34 6.88 -2.19 0.16
N LEU A 35 5.89 -3.06 0.24
CA LEU A 35 4.72 -3.04 -0.63
C LEU A 35 3.55 -2.41 0.13
N VAL A 36 3.07 -1.27 -0.35
CA VAL A 36 1.93 -0.56 0.24
C VAL A 36 0.68 -0.88 -0.56
N VAL A 37 -0.33 -1.43 0.10
CA VAL A 37 -1.56 -1.90 -0.55
C VAL A 37 -2.68 -0.91 -0.28
N LEU A 38 -3.36 -0.48 -1.34
CA LEU A 38 -4.46 0.47 -1.28
C LEU A 38 -5.74 -0.23 -1.75
N GLY A 39 -6.70 -0.38 -0.87
CA GLY A 39 -7.95 -1.05 -1.22
C GLY A 39 -8.63 -1.63 0.01
N GLY A 40 -9.16 -2.82 -0.12
CA GLY A 40 -9.81 -3.55 0.97
C GLY A 40 -9.09 -4.84 1.29
N ASP A 41 -9.70 -5.66 2.14
CA ASP A 41 -9.10 -6.92 2.59
C ASP A 41 -8.81 -7.88 1.44
N GLY A 42 -9.68 -7.91 0.41
CA GLY A 42 -9.46 -8.75 -0.76
C GLY A 42 -8.19 -8.38 -1.51
N GLN A 43 -7.95 -7.08 -1.68
CA GLN A 43 -6.72 -6.60 -2.31
C GLN A 43 -5.51 -6.94 -1.46
N MET A 44 -5.63 -6.84 -0.15
CA MET A 44 -4.56 -7.19 0.78
C MET A 44 -4.20 -8.67 0.69
N LEU A 45 -5.21 -9.56 0.61
CA LEU A 45 -4.98 -11.00 0.48
C LEU A 45 -4.23 -11.33 -0.81
N GLN A 46 -4.57 -10.68 -1.92
CA GLN A 46 -3.86 -10.88 -3.17
C GLN A 46 -2.42 -10.35 -3.09
N ALA A 47 -2.23 -9.21 -2.45
CA ALA A 47 -0.91 -8.63 -2.29
C ALA A 47 0.00 -9.47 -1.38
N MET A 48 -0.56 -10.26 -0.47
CA MET A 48 0.22 -11.17 0.36
C MET A 48 0.98 -12.20 -0.48
N ARG A 49 0.39 -12.65 -1.59
CA ARG A 49 1.06 -13.57 -2.53
C ARG A 49 2.28 -12.90 -3.18
N ASP A 50 2.09 -11.65 -3.59
CA ASP A 50 3.18 -10.87 -4.21
C ASP A 50 4.28 -10.59 -3.19
N SER A 51 3.90 -10.32 -1.95
CA SER A 51 4.83 -10.09 -0.85
C SER A 51 5.73 -11.31 -0.63
N ILE A 52 5.13 -12.49 -0.60
CA ILE A 52 5.89 -13.75 -0.41
C ILE A 52 6.81 -13.97 -1.59
N GLN A 53 6.31 -13.78 -2.81
CA GLN A 53 7.09 -14.01 -4.03
C GLN A 53 8.30 -13.08 -4.12
N HIS A 54 8.16 -11.82 -3.71
CA HIS A 54 9.23 -10.82 -3.79
C HIS A 54 9.94 -10.58 -2.46
N ASN A 55 9.55 -11.30 -1.42
CA ASN A 55 10.12 -11.17 -0.08
C ASN A 55 10.07 -9.74 0.45
N LEU A 56 8.90 -9.09 0.28
CA LEU A 56 8.67 -7.72 0.72
C LEU A 56 7.67 -7.69 1.88
N PRO A 57 7.91 -6.86 2.91
CA PRO A 57 6.88 -6.62 3.91
C PRO A 57 5.71 -5.85 3.32
N LEU A 58 4.54 -5.98 3.94
CA LEU A 58 3.31 -5.34 3.51
C LEU A 58 2.85 -4.28 4.51
N PHE A 59 2.26 -3.21 3.97
CA PHE A 59 1.55 -2.22 4.76
C PHE A 59 0.27 -1.88 4.02
N GLY A 60 -0.89 -2.24 4.59
CA GLY A 60 -2.17 -2.03 3.93
C GLY A 60 -2.88 -0.79 4.43
N MET A 61 -3.50 -0.03 3.52
CA MET A 61 -4.33 1.12 3.84
C MET A 61 -5.69 0.98 3.20
N ASN A 62 -6.75 1.17 3.99
CA ASN A 62 -8.12 1.08 3.53
C ASN A 62 -8.51 2.37 2.80
N CYS A 63 -9.04 2.23 1.59
CA CYS A 63 -9.51 3.36 0.78
C CYS A 63 -11.03 3.47 0.75
N GLY A 64 -11.72 2.73 1.62
CA GLY A 64 -13.17 2.74 1.71
C GLY A 64 -13.61 2.30 3.09
N ARG A 65 -14.24 1.14 3.19
CA ARG A 65 -14.66 0.58 4.47
C ARG A 65 -13.45 0.11 5.28
N VAL A 66 -13.54 0.26 6.59
CA VAL A 66 -12.52 -0.27 7.49
C VAL A 66 -12.58 -1.79 7.44
N GLY A 67 -11.47 -2.43 7.09
CA GLY A 67 -11.33 -3.89 7.10
C GLY A 67 -10.47 -4.35 8.26
N PHE A 68 -10.38 -5.66 8.44
CA PHE A 68 -9.60 -6.22 9.53
C PHE A 68 -8.09 -6.20 9.27
N LEU A 69 -7.70 -6.23 8.00
CA LEU A 69 -6.29 -6.33 7.60
C LEU A 69 -5.67 -5.01 7.21
N MET A 70 -6.47 -3.93 7.20
CA MET A 70 -6.05 -2.66 6.64
C MET A 70 -5.98 -1.57 7.70
N ASN A 71 -5.03 -0.65 7.53
CA ASN A 71 -4.93 0.55 8.34
C ASN A 71 -5.80 1.65 7.74
N GLU A 72 -6.16 2.63 8.55
CA GLU A 72 -6.88 3.80 8.07
C GLU A 72 -5.99 4.58 7.10
N PHE A 73 -6.59 5.06 6.00
CA PHE A 73 -5.83 5.83 5.02
C PHE A 73 -5.40 7.18 5.58
N SER A 74 -4.11 7.49 5.41
CA SER A 74 -3.57 8.83 5.63
C SER A 74 -2.30 8.96 4.80
N ALA A 75 -2.22 10.03 4.02
CA ALA A 75 -1.03 10.29 3.21
C ALA A 75 0.10 10.91 4.03
N ASP A 76 -0.24 11.51 5.18
CA ASP A 76 0.73 12.20 6.01
C ASP A 76 1.62 11.22 6.76
N LYS A 77 2.90 11.49 6.77
CA LYS A 77 3.89 10.76 7.57
C LYS A 77 3.85 9.25 7.31
N LEU A 78 3.60 8.85 6.07
CA LEU A 78 3.50 7.44 5.72
C LEU A 78 4.77 6.65 6.07
N PRO A 79 5.99 7.12 5.74
CA PRO A 79 7.19 6.38 6.12
C PRO A 79 7.32 6.16 7.62
N GLU A 80 6.95 7.15 8.44
CA GLU A 80 6.99 7.04 9.89
C GLU A 80 5.97 6.04 10.41
N ARG A 81 4.77 6.02 9.82
CA ARG A 81 3.73 5.05 10.18
C ARG A 81 4.16 3.63 9.85
N ILE A 82 4.80 3.43 8.71
CA ILE A 82 5.31 2.13 8.31
C ILE A 82 6.40 1.66 9.28
N ALA A 83 7.30 2.55 9.66
CA ALA A 83 8.38 2.21 10.57
C ALA A 83 7.85 1.86 11.97
N ALA A 84 6.71 2.43 12.38
CA ALA A 84 6.10 2.16 13.68
C ALA A 84 5.24 0.90 13.71
N ALA A 85 4.88 0.37 12.54
CA ALA A 85 3.99 -0.79 12.44
C ALA A 85 4.65 -2.10 12.87
#